data_353aa4d9d14751cca7a2c1f8dc76e8cc
#
_entry.id   353aa4d9d14751cca7a2c1f8dc76e8cc
#
_cell.length_a   1.000
_cell.length_b   1.000
_cell.length_c   1.000
_cell.angle_alpha   90.00
_cell.angle_beta   90.00
_cell.angle_gamma   90.00
#
_symmetry.space_group_name_H-M   'P 1'
#
loop_
_entity.id
_entity.type
_entity.pdbx_description
1 polymer ?
#
loop_
_entity_poly.entity_id
_entity_poly.type
_entity_poly.pdbx_seq_one_letter_code
_entity_poly.pdbx_strand_id
1 'polypeptide(L)'
;MLHCKWCKTDKAVSEFYKSDIRQKGYGKCKDCVCTAVQKNRKDNLDYYQEYERGRANAPHRVKARYDYARTDSGKEAMLRGNRRYLERNPSIGQAHTMVNNAVRDGKLNKPERCSKCESIGKIHGHHSDYNKPLEVIWFCESCHAEWHRNNTPIYCD
;
A
#
# COMPACT_ATOMS: atom_id res chain seq x y z
N MET A 1 12.58 -13.59 -38.54
CA MET A 1 12.15 -12.25 -38.06
C MET A 1 10.74 -11.99 -38.55
N LEU A 2 9.95 -11.20 -37.81
CA LEU A 2 8.58 -10.80 -38.18
C LEU A 2 8.46 -9.28 -38.15
N HIS A 3 7.72 -8.71 -39.10
CA HIS A 3 7.51 -7.27 -39.17
C HIS A 3 6.39 -6.83 -38.23
N CYS A 4 6.67 -5.92 -37.29
CA CYS A 4 5.64 -5.32 -36.44
C CYS A 4 4.92 -4.20 -37.20
N LYS A 5 3.62 -4.34 -37.42
CA LYS A 5 2.79 -3.32 -38.12
C LYS A 5 2.67 -1.99 -37.38
N TRP A 6 3.00 -1.98 -36.07
CA TRP A 6 2.81 -0.80 -35.21
C TRP A 6 4.07 0.06 -35.12
N CYS A 7 5.23 -0.52 -34.75
CA CYS A 7 6.49 0.21 -34.72
C CYS A 7 7.28 0.17 -36.05
N LYS A 8 6.76 -0.56 -37.05
CA LYS A 8 7.35 -0.68 -38.38
C LYS A 8 8.78 -1.24 -38.37
N THR A 9 9.10 -2.11 -37.41
CA THR A 9 10.43 -2.74 -37.28
C THR A 9 10.34 -4.25 -37.36
N ASP A 10 11.40 -4.88 -37.88
CA ASP A 10 11.55 -6.33 -37.88
C ASP A 10 12.11 -6.79 -36.55
N LYS A 11 11.45 -7.75 -35.91
CA LYS A 11 11.79 -8.27 -34.59
C LYS A 11 11.85 -9.80 -34.60
N ALA A 12 12.50 -10.36 -33.61
CA ALA A 12 12.55 -11.81 -33.42
C ALA A 12 11.14 -12.39 -33.21
N VAL A 13 10.92 -13.63 -33.65
CA VAL A 13 9.62 -14.31 -33.45
C VAL A 13 9.22 -14.40 -31.98
N SER A 14 10.20 -14.53 -31.07
CA SER A 14 10.03 -14.53 -29.62
C SER A 14 9.42 -13.23 -29.06
N GLU A 15 9.54 -12.13 -29.80
CA GLU A 15 9.00 -10.81 -29.42
C GLU A 15 7.52 -10.64 -29.76
N PHE A 16 6.87 -11.66 -30.30
CA PHE A 16 5.45 -11.70 -30.59
C PHE A 16 4.74 -12.72 -29.71
N TYR A 17 3.44 -12.51 -29.47
CA TYR A 17 2.64 -13.52 -28.79
C TYR A 17 2.29 -14.67 -29.74
N LYS A 18 2.18 -15.89 -29.23
CA LYS A 18 1.87 -17.08 -30.05
C LYS A 18 0.52 -16.99 -30.78
N SER A 19 -0.45 -16.30 -30.20
CA SER A 19 -1.75 -16.01 -30.83
C SER A 19 -1.60 -15.18 -32.10
N ASP A 20 -0.73 -14.17 -32.07
CA ASP A 20 -0.52 -13.26 -33.22
C ASP A 20 0.24 -13.92 -34.34
N ILE A 21 1.09 -14.91 -34.02
CA ILE A 21 1.84 -15.70 -35.00
C ILE A 21 0.92 -16.66 -35.79
N ARG A 22 -0.13 -17.20 -35.13
CA ARG A 22 -1.09 -18.12 -35.75
C ARG A 22 -2.08 -17.43 -36.69
N GLN A 23 -2.43 -16.19 -36.41
CA GLN A 23 -3.31 -15.38 -37.26
C GLN A 23 -2.44 -14.72 -38.34
N LYS A 24 -2.69 -15.04 -39.62
CA LYS A 24 -1.98 -14.53 -40.81
C LYS A 24 -2.03 -13.01 -41.02
N GLY A 25 -1.81 -12.24 -40.01
CA GLY A 25 -1.88 -10.78 -40.08
C GLY A 25 -1.17 -10.24 -38.85
N TYR A 26 0.11 -10.36 -38.86
CA TYR A 26 1.02 -10.02 -37.79
C TYR A 26 0.61 -8.77 -37.05
N GLY A 27 0.31 -8.99 -35.77
CA GLY A 27 -0.12 -7.99 -34.86
C GLY A 27 1.03 -7.09 -34.39
N LYS A 28 0.89 -6.63 -33.21
CA LYS A 28 1.87 -5.79 -32.49
C LYS A 28 2.92 -6.69 -31.86
N CYS A 29 4.19 -6.27 -31.84
CA CYS A 29 5.18 -6.89 -30.96
C CYS A 29 4.81 -6.67 -29.49
N LYS A 30 5.38 -7.45 -28.59
CA LYS A 30 5.10 -7.39 -27.15
C LYS A 30 5.26 -5.97 -26.58
N ASP A 31 6.30 -5.25 -26.97
CA ASP A 31 6.52 -3.87 -26.53
C ASP A 31 5.39 -2.94 -26.96
N CYS A 32 4.96 -3.03 -28.22
CA CYS A 32 3.84 -2.22 -28.72
C CYS A 32 2.53 -2.55 -28.02
N VAL A 33 2.30 -3.82 -27.66
CA VAL A 33 1.13 -4.22 -26.85
C VAL A 33 1.25 -3.62 -25.45
N CYS A 34 2.40 -3.76 -24.79
CA CYS A 34 2.62 -3.20 -23.45
C CYS A 34 2.40 -1.68 -23.43
N THR A 35 2.98 -0.96 -24.41
CA THR A 35 2.82 0.50 -24.53
C THR A 35 1.35 0.88 -24.73
N ALA A 36 0.62 0.17 -25.60
CA ALA A 36 -0.80 0.43 -25.81
C ALA A 36 -1.64 0.17 -24.56
N VAL A 37 -1.35 -0.90 -23.79
CA VAL A 37 -2.03 -1.20 -22.52
C VAL A 37 -1.72 -0.14 -21.45
N GLN A 38 -0.46 0.27 -21.34
CA GLN A 38 -0.07 1.33 -20.39
C GLN A 38 -0.76 2.66 -20.72
N LYS A 39 -0.79 3.03 -22.00
CA LYS A 39 -1.51 4.22 -22.45
C LYS A 39 -3.01 4.13 -22.12
N ASN A 40 -3.65 3.03 -22.47
CA ASN A 40 -5.08 2.83 -22.18
C ASN A 40 -5.38 2.92 -20.67
N ARG A 41 -4.53 2.33 -19.82
CA ARG A 41 -4.68 2.42 -18.36
C ARG A 41 -4.52 3.84 -17.84
N LYS A 42 -3.59 4.61 -18.42
CA LYS A 42 -3.39 6.02 -18.07
C LYS A 42 -4.58 6.87 -18.49
N ASP A 43 -5.07 6.68 -19.72
CA ASP A 43 -6.17 7.45 -20.29
C ASP A 43 -7.53 7.13 -19.61
N ASN A 44 -7.65 5.95 -19.00
CA ASN A 44 -8.87 5.47 -18.31
C ASN A 44 -8.62 5.16 -16.83
N LEU A 45 -7.81 5.96 -16.16
CA LEU A 45 -7.37 5.69 -14.79
C LEU A 45 -8.54 5.55 -13.82
N ASP A 46 -9.51 6.46 -13.88
CA ASP A 46 -10.66 6.47 -12.97
C ASP A 46 -11.51 5.19 -13.11
N TYR A 47 -11.77 4.76 -14.35
CA TYR A 47 -12.46 3.50 -14.61
C TYR A 47 -11.74 2.31 -13.99
N TYR A 48 -10.41 2.21 -14.17
CA TYR A 48 -9.65 1.09 -13.63
C TYR A 48 -9.57 1.15 -12.10
N GLN A 49 -9.48 2.34 -11.51
CA GLN A 49 -9.50 2.51 -10.05
C GLN A 49 -10.85 2.08 -9.46
N GLU A 50 -11.96 2.48 -10.06
CA GLU A 50 -13.29 2.09 -9.61
C GLU A 50 -13.51 0.57 -9.75
N TYR A 51 -13.15 0.01 -10.90
CA TYR A 51 -13.23 -1.42 -11.15
C TYR A 51 -12.41 -2.22 -10.11
N GLU A 52 -11.14 -1.84 -9.86
CA GLU A 52 -10.31 -2.53 -8.87
C GLU A 52 -10.83 -2.34 -7.45
N ARG A 53 -11.38 -1.18 -7.11
CA ARG A 53 -12.00 -0.92 -5.80
C ARG A 53 -13.22 -1.83 -5.58
N GLY A 54 -14.12 -1.93 -6.55
CA GLY A 54 -15.27 -2.82 -6.48
C GLY A 54 -14.85 -4.29 -6.38
N ARG A 55 -13.89 -4.69 -7.22
CA ARG A 55 -13.34 -6.05 -7.22
C ARG A 55 -12.61 -6.39 -5.92
N ALA A 56 -11.84 -5.44 -5.35
CA ALA A 56 -11.12 -5.65 -4.09
C ALA A 56 -12.07 -5.90 -2.91
N ASN A 57 -13.23 -5.28 -2.93
CA ASN A 57 -14.23 -5.38 -1.85
C ASN A 57 -15.23 -6.54 -2.04
N ALA A 58 -15.11 -7.33 -3.10
CA ALA A 58 -15.93 -8.52 -3.29
C ALA A 58 -15.80 -9.49 -2.09
N PRO A 59 -16.91 -9.99 -1.51
CA PRO A 59 -16.90 -10.76 -0.27
C PRO A 59 -15.94 -11.95 -0.28
N HIS A 60 -15.88 -12.71 -1.37
CA HIS A 60 -14.97 -13.84 -1.51
C HIS A 60 -13.50 -13.44 -1.47
N ARG A 61 -13.14 -12.24 -1.99
CA ARG A 61 -11.76 -11.73 -1.96
C ARG A 61 -11.39 -11.19 -0.59
N VAL A 62 -12.33 -10.52 0.07
CA VAL A 62 -12.14 -10.09 1.47
C VAL A 62 -11.89 -11.31 2.35
N LYS A 63 -12.72 -12.35 2.20
CA LYS A 63 -12.55 -13.62 2.93
C LYS A 63 -11.20 -14.27 2.62
N ALA A 64 -10.81 -14.37 1.36
CA ALA A 64 -9.54 -14.98 0.97
C ALA A 64 -8.32 -14.23 1.56
N ARG A 65 -8.34 -12.89 1.60
CA ARG A 65 -7.28 -12.09 2.25
C ARG A 65 -7.23 -12.33 3.75
N TYR A 66 -8.40 -12.40 4.40
CA TYR A 66 -8.51 -12.67 5.81
C TYR A 66 -7.99 -14.07 6.16
N ASP A 67 -8.37 -15.09 5.39
CA ASP A 67 -7.91 -16.45 5.58
C ASP A 67 -6.40 -16.56 5.34
N TYR A 68 -5.88 -15.95 4.27
CA TYR A 68 -4.44 -15.91 3.98
C TYR A 68 -3.63 -15.24 5.10
N ALA A 69 -4.10 -14.11 5.64
CA ALA A 69 -3.39 -13.40 6.70
C ALA A 69 -3.20 -14.24 7.99
N ARG A 70 -4.00 -15.30 8.17
CA ARG A 70 -3.91 -16.23 9.30
C ARG A 70 -2.99 -17.41 9.07
N THR A 71 -2.63 -17.69 7.83
CA THR A 71 -1.65 -18.72 7.50
C THR A 71 -0.25 -18.29 7.93
N ASP A 72 0.66 -19.26 8.13
CA ASP A 72 2.03 -18.95 8.50
C ASP A 72 2.73 -18.13 7.40
N SER A 73 2.51 -18.47 6.12
CA SER A 73 3.02 -17.68 4.98
C SER A 73 2.50 -16.24 4.99
N GLY A 74 1.21 -16.03 5.33
CA GLY A 74 0.61 -14.70 5.43
C GLY A 74 1.23 -13.88 6.57
N LYS A 75 1.40 -14.49 7.75
CA LYS A 75 2.07 -13.86 8.90
C LYS A 75 3.52 -13.49 8.56
N GLU A 76 4.27 -14.39 7.95
CA GLU A 76 5.63 -14.11 7.50
C GLU A 76 5.68 -12.99 6.46
N ALA A 77 4.76 -12.95 5.49
CA ALA A 77 4.68 -11.89 4.50
C ALA A 77 4.45 -10.53 5.17
N MET A 78 3.55 -10.48 6.18
CA MET A 78 3.27 -9.28 6.97
C MET A 78 4.51 -8.84 7.76
N LEU A 79 5.20 -9.77 8.43
CA LEU A 79 6.43 -9.49 9.18
C LEU A 79 7.55 -8.95 8.27
N ARG A 80 7.74 -9.56 7.07
CA ARG A 80 8.69 -9.06 6.08
C ARG A 80 8.34 -7.66 5.60
N GLY A 81 7.06 -7.39 5.35
CA GLY A 81 6.58 -6.06 4.96
C GLY A 81 6.87 -5.01 6.04
N ASN A 82 6.54 -5.34 7.28
CA ASN A 82 6.75 -4.46 8.44
C ASN A 82 8.24 -4.17 8.68
N ARG A 83 9.10 -5.21 8.58
CA ARG A 83 10.55 -5.04 8.70
C ARG A 83 11.09 -4.06 7.65
N ARG A 84 10.74 -4.26 6.35
CA ARG A 84 11.15 -3.34 5.28
C ARG A 84 10.64 -1.91 5.46
N TYR A 85 9.47 -1.76 6.05
CA TYR A 85 8.93 -0.44 6.37
C TYR A 85 9.76 0.25 7.45
N LEU A 86 10.07 -0.46 8.55
CA LEU A 86 10.88 0.07 9.65
C LEU A 86 12.34 0.33 9.25
N GLU A 87 12.91 -0.51 8.38
CA GLU A 87 14.25 -0.29 7.81
C GLU A 87 14.34 1.01 7.00
N ARG A 88 13.25 1.35 6.27
CA ARG A 88 13.16 2.60 5.50
C ARG A 88 12.76 3.81 6.34
N ASN A 89 12.17 3.59 7.50
CA ASN A 89 11.65 4.63 8.38
C ASN A 89 12.08 4.38 9.85
N PRO A 90 13.38 4.40 10.14
CA PRO A 90 13.89 4.04 11.47
C PRO A 90 13.39 4.97 12.58
N SER A 91 13.23 6.26 12.31
CA SER A 91 12.71 7.25 13.25
C SER A 91 11.30 6.90 13.74
N ILE A 92 10.44 6.38 12.89
CA ILE A 92 9.07 5.95 13.25
C ILE A 92 9.13 4.78 14.26
N GLY A 93 9.95 3.76 13.97
CA GLY A 93 10.11 2.62 14.85
C GLY A 93 10.68 3.00 16.22
N GLN A 94 11.67 3.90 16.23
CA GLN A 94 12.26 4.42 17.47
C GLN A 94 11.25 5.22 18.29
N ALA A 95 10.51 6.14 17.67
CA ALA A 95 9.49 6.95 18.35
C ALA A 95 8.41 6.06 19.01
N HIS A 96 7.88 5.07 18.28
CA HIS A 96 6.93 4.11 18.86
C HIS A 96 7.51 3.33 20.03
N THR A 97 8.77 2.90 19.94
CA THR A 97 9.45 2.19 21.02
C THR A 97 9.64 3.10 22.25
N MET A 98 10.01 4.36 22.06
CA MET A 98 10.17 5.34 23.14
C MET A 98 8.86 5.58 23.89
N VAL A 99 7.74 5.79 23.17
CA VAL A 99 6.41 5.96 23.78
C VAL A 99 6.00 4.71 24.54
N ASN A 100 6.14 3.52 23.95
CA ASN A 100 5.79 2.26 24.63
C ASN A 100 6.60 2.06 25.91
N ASN A 101 7.89 2.35 25.88
CA ASN A 101 8.74 2.30 27.07
C ASN A 101 8.33 3.35 28.11
N ALA A 102 8.07 4.59 27.70
CA ALA A 102 7.64 5.65 28.61
C ALA A 102 6.30 5.33 29.29
N VAL A 103 5.36 4.73 28.58
CA VAL A 103 4.08 4.28 29.15
C VAL A 103 4.31 3.11 30.12
N ARG A 104 5.09 2.11 29.73
CA ARG A 104 5.44 0.97 30.61
C ARG A 104 6.14 1.42 31.90
N ASP A 105 7.03 2.40 31.79
CA ASP A 105 7.84 2.91 32.91
C ASP A 105 7.08 3.98 33.73
N GLY A 106 5.81 4.26 33.43
CA GLY A 106 4.96 5.25 34.12
C GLY A 106 5.36 6.71 33.89
N LYS A 107 6.26 6.98 32.93
CA LYS A 107 6.70 8.33 32.57
C LYS A 107 5.71 9.07 31.67
N LEU A 108 4.89 8.33 30.95
CA LEU A 108 3.84 8.86 30.08
C LEU A 108 2.52 8.13 30.39
N ASN A 109 1.48 8.90 30.70
CA ASN A 109 0.17 8.33 30.98
C ASN A 109 -0.61 8.11 29.67
N LYS A 110 -1.06 6.87 29.45
CA LYS A 110 -1.95 6.53 28.34
C LYS A 110 -3.40 6.63 28.84
N PRO A 111 -4.21 7.58 28.33
CA PRO A 111 -5.59 7.74 28.76
C PRO A 111 -6.48 6.60 28.23
N GLU A 112 -7.61 6.38 28.90
CA GLU A 112 -8.65 5.45 28.43
C GLU A 112 -9.57 6.04 27.37
N ARG A 113 -9.49 7.38 27.17
CA ARG A 113 -10.38 8.14 26.29
C ARG A 113 -9.60 8.81 25.16
N CYS A 114 -10.24 8.93 24.01
CA CYS A 114 -9.74 9.67 22.87
C CYS A 114 -9.71 11.18 23.18
N SER A 115 -8.56 11.82 22.94
CA SER A 115 -8.38 13.26 23.14
C SER A 115 -9.24 14.15 22.23
N LYS A 116 -9.85 13.59 21.18
CA LYS A 116 -10.67 14.35 20.23
C LYS A 116 -12.18 14.14 20.43
N CYS A 117 -12.61 12.88 20.56
CA CYS A 117 -14.04 12.54 20.61
C CYS A 117 -14.46 11.89 21.94
N GLU A 118 -13.56 11.77 22.92
CA GLU A 118 -13.78 11.22 24.25
C GLU A 118 -14.28 9.76 24.27
N SER A 119 -14.34 9.08 23.12
CA SER A 119 -14.74 7.69 23.07
C SER A 119 -13.78 6.81 23.89
N ILE A 120 -14.34 5.84 24.58
CA ILE A 120 -13.60 4.80 25.31
C ILE A 120 -13.30 3.66 24.34
N GLY A 121 -12.12 3.06 24.47
CA GLY A 121 -11.75 1.89 23.67
C GLY A 121 -10.28 1.79 23.40
N LYS A 122 -9.92 1.24 22.24
CA LYS A 122 -8.52 1.11 21.84
C LYS A 122 -7.94 2.48 21.46
N ILE A 123 -7.09 3.01 22.31
CA ILE A 123 -6.45 4.31 22.14
C ILE A 123 -5.02 4.11 21.64
N HIS A 124 -4.63 4.90 20.65
CA HIS A 124 -3.32 4.90 20.01
C HIS A 124 -2.60 6.23 20.25
N GLY A 125 -1.32 6.19 20.56
CA GLY A 125 -0.45 7.37 20.56
C GLY A 125 -0.13 7.76 19.11
N HIS A 126 -0.50 8.97 18.74
CA HIS A 126 -0.26 9.54 17.42
C HIS A 126 0.87 10.57 17.48
N HIS A 127 1.87 10.46 16.60
CA HIS A 127 2.92 11.44 16.44
C HIS A 127 2.58 12.41 15.31
N SER A 128 2.41 13.67 15.65
CA SER A 128 2.33 14.75 14.64
C SER A 128 3.73 15.16 14.17
N ASP A 129 4.74 14.99 15.02
CA ASP A 129 6.15 15.29 14.76
C ASP A 129 7.03 14.16 15.33
N TYR A 130 7.69 13.42 14.47
CA TYR A 130 8.58 12.32 14.86
C TYR A 130 9.92 12.79 15.43
N ASN A 131 10.27 14.10 15.31
CA ASN A 131 11.41 14.70 16.00
C ASN A 131 11.15 14.83 17.51
N LYS A 132 9.91 14.73 17.94
CA LYS A 132 9.47 14.83 19.34
C LYS A 132 8.78 13.54 19.80
N PRO A 133 9.51 12.45 19.95
CA PRO A 133 8.93 11.10 20.09
C PRO A 133 8.05 10.90 21.34
N LEU A 134 8.16 11.73 22.37
CA LEU A 134 7.31 11.65 23.57
C LEU A 134 6.12 12.61 23.54
N GLU A 135 6.03 13.50 22.54
CA GLU A 135 4.85 14.36 22.33
C GLU A 135 3.84 13.60 21.46
N VAL A 136 2.90 12.94 22.08
CA VAL A 136 1.85 12.16 21.39
C VAL A 136 0.46 12.67 21.71
N ILE A 137 -0.41 12.59 20.73
CA ILE A 137 -1.86 12.81 20.89
C ILE A 137 -2.55 11.45 20.95
N TRP A 138 -3.42 11.25 21.90
CA TRP A 138 -4.07 9.97 22.11
C TRP A 138 -5.40 9.89 21.37
N PHE A 139 -5.46 9.16 20.28
CA PHE A 139 -6.63 9.02 19.42
C PHE A 139 -7.22 7.60 19.44
N CYS A 140 -8.55 7.51 19.29
CA CYS A 140 -9.19 6.28 18.85
C CYS A 140 -8.87 6.03 17.36
N GLU A 141 -9.13 4.83 16.86
CA GLU A 141 -8.81 4.42 15.49
C GLU A 141 -9.41 5.36 14.43
N SER A 142 -10.68 5.78 14.61
CA SER A 142 -11.39 6.67 13.68
C SER A 142 -10.78 8.07 13.63
N CYS A 143 -10.51 8.67 14.80
CA CYS A 143 -9.89 10.01 14.88
C CYS A 143 -8.44 9.99 14.38
N HIS A 144 -7.70 8.90 14.61
CA HIS A 144 -6.35 8.70 14.09
C HIS A 144 -6.35 8.64 12.56
N ALA A 145 -7.24 7.84 11.97
CA ALA A 145 -7.40 7.76 10.53
C ALA A 145 -7.86 9.08 9.90
N GLU A 146 -8.77 9.81 10.58
CA GLU A 146 -9.22 11.13 10.14
C GLU A 146 -8.08 12.16 10.13
N TRP A 147 -7.23 12.15 11.17
CA TRP A 147 -6.09 13.05 11.23
C TRP A 147 -5.16 12.83 10.03
N HIS A 148 -4.82 11.58 9.71
CA HIS A 148 -3.95 11.25 8.56
C HIS A 148 -4.56 11.51 7.19
N ARG A 149 -5.90 11.62 7.08
CA ARG A 149 -6.54 12.06 5.82
C ARG A 149 -6.35 13.56 5.58
N ASN A 150 -6.24 14.35 6.64
CA ASN A 150 -6.23 15.82 6.57
C ASN A 150 -4.85 16.43 6.84
N ASN A 151 -3.90 15.64 7.33
CA ASN A 151 -2.59 16.10 7.75
C ASN A 151 -1.49 15.10 7.39
N THR A 152 -0.26 15.60 7.30
CA THR A 152 0.94 14.77 7.13
C THR A 152 1.84 14.97 8.34
N PRO A 153 2.35 13.92 8.99
CA PRO A 153 3.31 14.04 10.08
C PRO A 153 4.64 14.62 9.60
N ILE A 154 5.34 15.28 10.50
CA ILE A 154 6.72 15.72 10.29
C ILE A 154 7.65 14.54 10.60
N TYR A 155 8.48 14.17 9.63
CA TYR A 155 9.46 13.10 9.79
C TYR A 155 10.85 13.68 10.05
N CYS A 156 11.70 12.89 10.73
CA CYS A 156 13.11 13.23 10.86
C CYS A 156 13.78 13.09 9.48
N ASP A 157 14.55 14.07 9.07
CA ASP A 157 15.43 14.02 7.90
C ASP A 157 16.63 13.09 8.14
#